data_61cb8b543b52f6c2803c12df04fc2780
#
_entry.id   61cb8b543b52f6c2803c12df04fc2780
#
_cell.length_a   1.000
_cell.length_b   1.000
_cell.length_c   1.000
_cell.angle_alpha   90.00
_cell.angle_beta   90.00
_cell.angle_gamma   90.00
#
_symmetry.space_group_name_H-M   'P 1'
#
loop_
_entity.id
_entity.type
_entity.pdbx_description
1 polymer ?
#
loop_
_entity_poly.entity_id
_entity_poly.type
_entity_poly.pdbx_seq_one_letter_code
_entity_poly.pdbx_strand_id
1 'polypeptide(L)'
;MKFKTRLKIIFISFVTCSLLLYSCIHTDVFEKNTVIPKYEWQNSFKATGSFLIKDTVSAYNIYLVLRHTDAYKYNNIWLNIGLQPPGDSLHIQKVDLQLGDDANGWEGSGMNDIWEVRKLLNGQPRRFKQAGNYNFSISHIMRDNPLLGIMSVGLRIEKQAP
;
A
#
# COMPACT_ATOMS: atom_id res chain seq x y z
N MET A 1 -55.50 -15.47 15.98
CA MET A 1 -54.21 -16.08 16.38
C MET A 1 -53.12 -15.95 15.30
N LYS A 2 -53.42 -16.10 14.02
CA LYS A 2 -52.44 -16.06 12.90
C LYS A 2 -51.79 -14.69 12.64
N PHE A 3 -52.42 -13.59 12.94
CA PHE A 3 -51.92 -12.20 12.71
C PHE A 3 -50.77 -11.84 13.66
N LYS A 4 -50.88 -12.15 14.95
CA LYS A 4 -49.83 -11.92 15.96
C LYS A 4 -48.54 -12.71 15.69
N THR A 5 -48.69 -13.91 15.13
CA THR A 5 -47.55 -14.76 14.77
C THR A 5 -46.77 -14.21 13.55
N ARG A 6 -47.50 -13.71 12.53
CA ARG A 6 -46.87 -13.08 11.37
C ARG A 6 -46.09 -11.80 11.74
N LEU A 7 -46.66 -10.98 12.63
CA LEU A 7 -46.02 -9.75 13.09
C LEU A 7 -44.72 -10.05 13.87
N LYS A 8 -44.70 -11.10 14.69
CA LYS A 8 -43.47 -11.57 15.39
C LYS A 8 -42.39 -12.05 14.42
N ILE A 9 -42.76 -12.77 13.37
CA ILE A 9 -41.82 -13.27 12.37
C ILE A 9 -41.19 -12.11 11.60
N ILE A 10 -42.00 -11.10 11.21
CA ILE A 10 -41.48 -9.92 10.51
C ILE A 10 -40.54 -9.11 11.42
N PHE A 11 -40.86 -8.97 12.70
CA PHE A 11 -40.02 -8.26 13.65
C PHE A 11 -38.69 -8.98 13.90
N ILE A 12 -38.70 -10.31 14.04
CA ILE A 12 -37.47 -11.13 14.17
C ILE A 12 -36.62 -11.02 12.91
N SER A 13 -37.21 -11.11 11.72
CA SER A 13 -36.50 -10.97 10.45
C SER A 13 -35.85 -9.59 10.29
N PHE A 14 -36.52 -8.54 10.72
CA PHE A 14 -36.00 -7.17 10.68
C PHE A 14 -34.81 -6.98 11.65
N VAL A 15 -34.91 -7.53 12.86
CA VAL A 15 -33.83 -7.50 13.87
C VAL A 15 -32.61 -8.30 13.38
N THR A 16 -32.83 -9.45 12.77
CA THR A 16 -31.73 -10.29 12.23
C THR A 16 -31.03 -9.59 11.06
N CYS A 17 -31.80 -8.93 10.17
CA CYS A 17 -31.23 -8.16 9.06
C CYS A 17 -30.44 -6.93 9.54
N SER A 18 -30.87 -6.28 10.62
CA SER A 18 -30.18 -5.14 11.24
C SER A 18 -28.84 -5.53 11.87
N LEU A 19 -28.70 -6.74 12.38
CA LEU A 19 -27.46 -7.23 12.99
C LEU A 19 -26.37 -7.56 11.95
N LEU A 20 -26.74 -7.80 10.70
CA LEU A 20 -25.79 -8.12 9.63
C LEU A 20 -25.10 -6.86 9.04
N LEU A 21 -25.54 -5.67 9.39
CA LEU A 21 -24.99 -4.41 8.87
C LEU A 21 -23.79 -3.87 9.69
N TYR A 22 -23.41 -4.52 10.79
CA TYR A 22 -22.35 -4.04 11.69
C TYR A 22 -20.93 -4.54 11.33
N SER A 23 -20.71 -5.11 10.15
CA SER A 23 -19.40 -5.66 9.76
C SER A 23 -18.58 -4.70 8.88
N CYS A 24 -18.46 -3.43 9.25
CA CYS A 24 -17.46 -2.55 8.65
C CYS A 24 -16.25 -2.48 9.58
N ILE A 25 -15.30 -3.40 9.45
CA ILE A 25 -13.98 -3.25 10.06
C ILE A 25 -13.29 -2.10 9.34
N HIS A 26 -13.28 -0.93 9.97
CA HIS A 26 -12.58 0.23 9.44
C HIS A 26 -11.07 0.03 9.68
N THR A 27 -10.37 -0.54 8.69
CA THR A 27 -8.91 -0.62 8.72
C THR A 27 -8.38 0.78 8.43
N ASP A 28 -7.65 1.34 9.39
CA ASP A 28 -7.00 2.65 9.23
C ASP A 28 -5.86 2.49 8.21
N VAL A 29 -6.09 2.99 7.00
CA VAL A 29 -5.19 2.82 5.85
C VAL A 29 -4.81 4.19 5.30
N PHE A 30 -3.51 4.42 5.19
CA PHE A 30 -2.95 5.49 4.39
C PHE A 30 -2.37 4.93 3.10
N GLU A 31 -2.66 5.54 1.96
CA GLU A 31 -2.00 5.22 0.71
C GLU A 31 -1.74 6.51 -0.08
N LYS A 32 -0.53 6.68 -0.58
CA LYS A 32 -0.16 7.77 -1.47
C LYS A 32 0.74 7.27 -2.58
N ASN A 33 0.26 7.38 -3.81
CA ASN A 33 0.97 7.04 -5.03
C ASN A 33 1.34 8.33 -5.80
N THR A 34 2.54 8.37 -6.33
CA THR A 34 3.05 9.45 -7.18
C THR A 34 3.16 8.94 -8.61
N VAL A 35 2.51 9.62 -9.53
CA VAL A 35 2.58 9.30 -10.96
C VAL A 35 3.94 9.67 -11.51
N ILE A 36 4.54 8.78 -12.29
CA ILE A 36 5.79 9.02 -13.01
C ILE A 36 5.47 9.63 -14.38
N PRO A 37 5.95 10.85 -14.66
CA PRO A 37 5.65 11.51 -15.92
C PRO A 37 6.10 10.68 -17.13
N LYS A 38 5.23 10.49 -18.11
CA LYS A 38 5.50 9.75 -19.36
C LYS A 38 5.96 8.30 -19.16
N TYR A 39 5.84 7.76 -17.94
CA TYR A 39 6.39 6.45 -17.56
C TYR A 39 7.92 6.37 -17.71
N GLU A 40 8.59 7.52 -17.60
CA GLU A 40 10.03 7.71 -17.70
C GLU A 40 10.55 8.20 -16.34
N TRP A 41 10.91 7.28 -15.47
CA TRP A 41 11.37 7.63 -14.12
C TRP A 41 12.82 8.07 -14.14
N GLN A 42 13.06 9.36 -13.94
CA GLN A 42 14.40 9.91 -13.75
C GLN A 42 14.92 9.58 -12.35
N ASN A 43 16.20 9.21 -12.21
CA ASN A 43 16.80 8.91 -10.91
C ASN A 43 16.81 10.13 -9.95
N SER A 44 16.79 11.35 -10.49
CA SER A 44 16.65 12.60 -9.75
C SER A 44 15.22 12.85 -9.25
N PHE A 45 14.21 12.23 -9.87
CA PHE A 45 12.81 12.39 -9.47
C PHE A 45 12.50 11.48 -8.27
N LYS A 46 12.17 12.11 -7.15
CA LYS A 46 11.78 11.42 -5.92
C LYS A 46 10.27 11.49 -5.73
N ALA A 47 9.63 10.35 -5.66
CA ALA A 47 8.25 10.27 -5.18
C ALA A 47 8.23 10.52 -3.67
N THR A 48 7.56 11.57 -3.22
CA THR A 48 7.56 12.00 -1.82
C THR A 48 6.16 12.08 -1.25
N GLY A 49 6.06 11.96 0.06
CA GLY A 49 4.83 12.15 0.78
C GLY A 49 5.01 12.17 2.28
N SER A 50 3.89 12.35 2.98
CA SER A 50 3.85 12.27 4.43
C SER A 50 2.59 11.56 4.89
N PHE A 51 2.68 10.89 6.03
CA PHE A 51 1.56 10.24 6.71
C PHE A 51 1.60 10.51 8.21
N LEU A 52 0.42 10.54 8.83
CA LEU A 52 0.28 10.82 10.25
C LEU A 52 0.09 9.52 11.04
N ILE A 53 0.95 9.28 12.01
CA ILE A 53 0.79 8.22 13.02
C ILE A 53 0.23 8.86 14.29
N LYS A 54 -0.96 8.44 14.68
CA LYS A 54 -1.61 8.83 15.93
C LYS A 54 -1.45 7.77 17.03
N ASP A 55 -1.48 6.50 16.63
CA ASP A 55 -1.42 5.36 17.51
C ASP A 55 -0.06 4.65 17.40
N THR A 56 0.68 4.67 18.50
CA THR A 56 2.00 4.03 18.61
C THR A 56 1.95 2.65 19.29
N VAL A 57 0.77 2.22 19.75
CA VAL A 57 0.56 0.92 20.41
C VAL A 57 0.32 -0.18 19.37
N SER A 58 -0.46 0.12 18.36
CA SER A 58 -0.76 -0.81 17.28
C SER A 58 0.45 -1.06 16.38
N ALA A 59 0.46 -2.22 15.75
CA ALA A 59 1.43 -2.57 14.73
C ALA A 59 0.92 -2.17 13.33
N TYR A 60 1.85 -1.93 12.42
CA TYR A 60 1.56 -1.48 11.06
C TYR A 60 2.35 -2.29 10.03
N ASN A 61 1.72 -2.60 8.93
CA ASN A 61 2.33 -3.05 7.71
C ASN A 61 2.65 -1.88 6.80
N ILE A 62 3.85 -1.87 6.22
CA ILE A 62 4.30 -0.86 5.27
C ILE A 62 4.51 -1.56 3.93
N TYR A 63 3.74 -1.18 2.94
CA TYR A 63 3.84 -1.71 1.58
C TYR A 63 4.39 -0.66 0.62
N LEU A 64 5.26 -1.10 -0.26
CA LEU A 64 5.46 -0.41 -1.53
C LEU A 64 4.28 -0.76 -2.44
N VAL A 65 3.72 0.25 -3.09
CA VAL A 65 2.76 0.09 -4.19
C VAL A 65 3.42 0.61 -5.45
N LEU A 66 3.51 -0.22 -6.47
CA LEU A 66 4.16 0.12 -7.72
C LEU A 66 3.29 -0.34 -8.89
N ARG A 67 3.10 0.53 -9.87
CA ARG A 67 2.48 0.18 -11.15
C ARG A 67 3.49 0.27 -12.27
N HIS A 68 3.51 -0.74 -13.11
CA HIS A 68 4.35 -0.79 -14.31
C HIS A 68 3.58 -1.36 -15.50
N THR A 69 4.12 -1.15 -16.69
CA THR A 69 3.62 -1.75 -17.93
C THR A 69 4.39 -3.03 -18.26
N ASP A 70 3.87 -3.84 -19.18
CA ASP A 70 4.59 -4.98 -19.73
C ASP A 70 5.91 -4.60 -20.41
N ALA A 71 6.05 -3.34 -20.83
CA ALA A 71 7.27 -2.81 -21.43
C ALA A 71 8.41 -2.58 -20.43
N TYR A 72 8.18 -2.77 -19.12
CA TYR A 72 9.24 -2.74 -18.14
C TYR A 72 10.20 -3.91 -18.38
N LYS A 73 11.52 -3.63 -18.44
CA LYS A 73 12.51 -4.60 -18.94
C LYS A 73 13.03 -5.61 -17.92
N TYR A 74 12.80 -5.35 -16.62
CA TYR A 74 13.45 -6.09 -15.54
C TYR A 74 12.41 -6.80 -14.69
N ASN A 75 12.72 -7.98 -14.20
CA ASN A 75 11.86 -8.71 -13.27
C ASN A 75 12.02 -8.25 -11.80
N ASN A 76 12.90 -7.27 -11.53
CA ASN A 76 13.09 -6.64 -10.22
C ASN A 76 13.26 -5.13 -10.34
N ILE A 77 13.25 -4.44 -9.21
CA ILE A 77 13.57 -3.01 -9.13
C ILE A 77 14.37 -2.70 -7.86
N TRP A 78 15.48 -1.97 -8.04
CA TRP A 78 16.26 -1.44 -6.95
C TRP A 78 15.84 -0.03 -6.59
N LEU A 79 15.52 0.19 -5.31
CA LEU A 79 15.01 1.45 -4.79
C LEU A 79 15.81 1.94 -3.58
N ASN A 80 15.92 3.26 -3.44
CA ASN A 80 16.18 3.93 -2.17
C ASN A 80 14.83 4.36 -1.58
N ILE A 81 14.50 3.85 -0.41
CA ILE A 81 13.32 4.23 0.36
C ILE A 81 13.78 5.00 1.58
N GLY A 82 13.45 6.28 1.63
CA GLY A 82 13.72 7.17 2.76
C GLY A 82 12.51 7.28 3.66
N LEU A 83 12.73 7.21 4.97
CA LEU A 83 11.72 7.49 5.99
C LEU A 83 12.31 8.45 7.02
N GLN A 84 11.59 9.53 7.28
CA GLN A 84 11.96 10.54 8.28
C GLN A 84 10.90 10.59 9.37
N PRO A 85 11.19 10.11 10.59
CA PRO A 85 10.32 10.26 11.74
C PRO A 85 10.17 11.73 12.18
N PRO A 86 9.15 12.07 12.99
CA PRO A 86 9.03 13.38 13.59
C PRO A 86 10.27 13.75 14.41
N GLY A 87 10.89 14.90 14.13
CA GLY A 87 12.06 15.40 14.87
C GLY A 87 13.36 14.61 14.69
N ASP A 88 13.41 13.68 13.75
CA ASP A 88 14.58 12.84 13.48
C ASP A 88 15.13 13.05 12.05
N SER A 89 16.29 12.49 11.78
CA SER A 89 16.95 12.52 10.46
C SER A 89 16.29 11.56 9.48
N LEU A 90 16.56 11.78 8.19
CA LEU A 90 16.14 10.89 7.12
C LEU A 90 16.97 9.58 7.13
N HIS A 91 16.30 8.45 7.30
CA HIS A 91 16.89 7.11 7.19
C HIS A 91 16.59 6.54 5.80
N ILE A 92 17.62 6.16 5.06
CA ILE A 92 17.49 5.60 3.71
C ILE A 92 17.84 4.12 3.76
N GLN A 93 16.96 3.29 3.21
CA GLN A 93 17.16 1.86 3.01
C GLN A 93 17.18 1.55 1.53
N LYS A 94 18.18 0.78 1.09
CA LYS A 94 18.20 0.16 -0.25
C LYS A 94 17.39 -1.12 -0.22
N VAL A 95 16.53 -1.30 -1.22
CA VAL A 95 15.65 -2.45 -1.33
C VAL A 95 15.70 -2.99 -2.75
N ASP A 96 15.89 -4.29 -2.90
CA ASP A 96 15.67 -5.02 -4.15
C ASP A 96 14.31 -5.71 -4.07
N LEU A 97 13.41 -5.40 -4.99
CA LEU A 97 12.06 -5.95 -5.00
C LEU A 97 11.84 -6.71 -6.30
N GLN A 98 11.54 -7.98 -6.19
CA GLN A 98 11.10 -8.80 -7.32
C GLN A 98 9.70 -8.36 -7.74
N LEU A 99 9.51 -8.18 -9.05
CA LEU A 99 8.24 -7.79 -9.68
C LEU A 99 7.67 -8.91 -10.56
N GLY A 100 8.46 -9.93 -10.82
CA GLY A 100 8.07 -11.08 -11.61
C GLY A 100 9.23 -12.07 -11.76
N ASP A 101 8.96 -13.17 -12.44
CA ASP A 101 9.97 -14.15 -12.84
C ASP A 101 9.63 -14.77 -14.21
N ASP A 102 10.61 -15.42 -14.83
CA ASP A 102 10.48 -15.98 -16.19
C ASP A 102 9.49 -17.16 -16.24
N ALA A 103 9.23 -17.83 -15.13
CA ALA A 103 8.35 -19.00 -15.08
C ALA A 103 6.88 -18.63 -14.86
N ASN A 104 6.63 -17.60 -14.03
CA ASN A 104 5.29 -17.22 -13.58
C ASN A 104 4.84 -15.87 -14.15
N GLY A 105 5.73 -15.12 -14.81
CA GLY A 105 5.47 -13.78 -15.33
C GLY A 105 5.46 -12.71 -14.23
N TRP A 106 4.68 -11.64 -14.44
CA TRP A 106 4.57 -10.54 -13.51
C TRP A 106 3.79 -10.89 -12.25
N GLU A 107 4.28 -10.43 -11.11
CA GLU A 107 3.57 -10.53 -9.83
C GLU A 107 2.50 -9.45 -9.69
N GLY A 108 1.53 -9.68 -8.78
CA GLY A 108 0.49 -8.72 -8.43
C GLY A 108 -0.79 -8.88 -9.23
N SER A 109 -1.51 -7.76 -9.40
CA SER A 109 -2.79 -7.73 -10.11
C SER A 109 -2.61 -7.05 -11.45
N GLY A 110 -2.90 -7.77 -12.53
CA GLY A 110 -2.81 -7.26 -13.90
C GLY A 110 -4.17 -6.98 -14.52
N MET A 111 -4.23 -5.93 -15.34
CA MET A 111 -5.35 -5.65 -16.23
C MET A 111 -4.79 -5.11 -17.54
N ASN A 112 -5.00 -5.85 -18.64
CA ASN A 112 -4.35 -5.63 -19.92
C ASN A 112 -2.81 -5.72 -19.75
N ASP A 113 -2.10 -4.66 -20.13
CA ASP A 113 -0.65 -4.51 -20.08
C ASP A 113 -0.14 -3.70 -18.85
N ILE A 114 -0.99 -3.54 -17.83
CA ILE A 114 -0.68 -2.81 -16.59
C ILE A 114 -0.72 -3.75 -15.39
N TRP A 115 0.32 -3.68 -14.57
CA TRP A 115 0.48 -4.48 -13.36
C TRP A 115 0.63 -3.60 -12.12
N GLU A 116 -0.13 -3.91 -11.08
CA GLU A 116 0.03 -3.31 -9.75
C GLU A 116 0.61 -4.34 -8.79
N VAL A 117 1.74 -4.01 -8.22
CA VAL A 117 2.46 -4.85 -7.26
C VAL A 117 2.43 -4.18 -5.89
N ARG A 118 2.09 -4.96 -4.85
CA ARG A 118 2.16 -4.53 -3.44
C ARG A 118 3.14 -5.41 -2.71
N LYS A 119 4.26 -4.84 -2.27
CA LYS A 119 5.33 -5.55 -1.57
C LYS A 119 5.45 -5.08 -0.14
N LEU A 120 5.38 -6.00 0.81
CA LEU A 120 5.60 -5.73 2.21
C LEU A 120 7.08 -5.38 2.45
N LEU A 121 7.34 -4.17 2.94
CA LEU A 121 8.71 -3.67 3.15
C LEU A 121 9.31 -4.06 4.50
N ASN A 122 8.48 -4.20 5.51
CA ASN A 122 8.93 -4.41 6.89
C ASN A 122 8.99 -5.88 7.33
N GLY A 123 8.76 -6.83 6.43
CA GLY A 123 8.81 -8.27 6.70
C GLY A 123 7.80 -8.75 7.75
N GLN A 124 7.72 -8.03 8.88
CA GLN A 124 6.74 -8.22 9.95
C GLN A 124 6.18 -6.88 10.40
N PRO A 125 4.94 -6.84 10.93
CA PRO A 125 4.31 -5.62 11.42
C PRO A 125 5.19 -4.91 12.46
N ARG A 126 5.29 -3.59 12.36
CA ARG A 126 6.11 -2.77 13.26
C ARG A 126 5.28 -1.71 13.96
N ARG A 127 5.65 -1.40 15.19
CA ARG A 127 5.15 -0.22 15.90
C ARG A 127 5.99 0.99 15.57
N PHE A 128 5.35 2.12 15.39
CA PHE A 128 6.04 3.40 15.27
C PHE A 128 6.41 3.90 16.67
N LYS A 129 7.64 4.39 16.84
CA LYS A 129 8.15 4.84 18.14
C LYS A 129 7.54 6.14 18.63
N GLN A 130 7.10 7.00 17.71
CA GLN A 130 6.59 8.33 17.99
C GLN A 130 5.32 8.60 17.21
N ALA A 131 4.37 9.31 17.82
CA ALA A 131 3.24 9.89 17.13
C ALA A 131 3.68 11.15 16.38
N GLY A 132 3.07 11.45 15.24
CA GLY A 132 3.36 12.63 14.45
C GLY A 132 3.47 12.33 12.95
N ASN A 133 3.90 13.34 12.20
CA ASN A 133 4.06 13.25 10.74
C ASN A 133 5.38 12.59 10.37
N TYR A 134 5.30 11.52 9.60
CA TYR A 134 6.42 10.85 8.97
C TYR A 134 6.51 11.28 7.51
N ASN A 135 7.69 11.71 7.06
CA ASN A 135 7.93 11.98 5.66
C ASN A 135 8.59 10.77 5.00
N PHE A 136 8.26 10.52 3.74
CA PHE A 136 8.93 9.49 2.96
C PHE A 136 9.38 9.99 1.60
N SER A 137 10.37 9.30 1.05
CA SER A 137 10.85 9.50 -0.31
C SER A 137 11.21 8.17 -0.95
N ILE A 138 10.91 8.01 -2.24
CA ILE A 138 11.25 6.83 -3.02
C ILE A 138 11.92 7.28 -4.31
N SER A 139 13.08 6.70 -4.63
CA SER A 139 13.76 6.88 -5.90
C SER A 139 14.36 5.57 -6.37
N HIS A 140 14.44 5.35 -7.69
CA HIS A 140 15.12 4.18 -8.21
C HIS A 140 16.64 4.37 -8.24
N ILE A 141 17.37 3.24 -8.18
CA ILE A 141 18.83 3.18 -8.34
C ILE A 141 19.22 2.13 -9.39
N MET A 142 18.33 1.94 -10.35
CA MET A 142 18.60 1.14 -11.55
C MET A 142 19.63 1.84 -12.44
N ARG A 143 20.30 1.08 -13.32
CA ARG A 143 21.31 1.61 -14.26
C ARG A 143 20.70 2.50 -15.33
N ASP A 144 19.51 2.15 -15.80
CA ASP A 144 18.80 2.94 -16.81
C ASP A 144 18.30 4.26 -16.23
N ASN A 145 18.51 5.36 -16.95
CA ASN A 145 18.02 6.69 -16.61
C ASN A 145 17.68 7.48 -17.87
N PRO A 146 16.38 7.69 -18.18
CA PRO A 146 15.21 7.30 -17.39
C PRO A 146 14.96 5.79 -17.36
N LEU A 147 14.39 5.32 -16.25
CA LEU A 147 13.85 3.97 -16.14
C LEU A 147 12.47 3.95 -16.77
N LEU A 148 12.30 3.20 -17.84
CA LEU A 148 11.07 3.16 -18.65
C LEU A 148 10.06 2.15 -18.08
N GLY A 149 8.78 2.40 -18.30
CA GLY A 149 7.70 1.48 -18.00
C GLY A 149 7.14 1.55 -16.58
N ILE A 150 7.66 2.41 -15.70
CA ILE A 150 7.10 2.65 -14.36
C ILE A 150 6.06 3.77 -14.43
N MET A 151 4.82 3.44 -14.07
CA MET A 151 3.68 4.37 -14.15
C MET A 151 3.49 5.16 -12.87
N SER A 152 3.61 4.51 -11.72
CA SER A 152 3.49 5.15 -10.41
C SER A 152 4.20 4.35 -9.33
N VAL A 153 4.58 5.05 -8.26
CA VAL A 153 5.15 4.44 -7.06
C VAL A 153 4.69 5.18 -5.82
N GLY A 154 4.50 4.45 -4.73
CA GLY A 154 4.06 5.03 -3.47
C GLY A 154 4.18 4.10 -2.28
N LEU A 155 3.70 4.58 -1.13
CA LEU A 155 3.59 3.79 0.09
C LEU A 155 2.13 3.64 0.51
N ARG A 156 1.86 2.46 1.07
CA ARG A 156 0.63 2.13 1.78
C ARG A 156 0.98 1.70 3.19
N ILE A 157 0.34 2.31 4.17
CA ILE A 157 0.51 2.01 5.61
C ILE A 157 -0.83 1.47 6.11
N GLU A 158 -0.83 0.25 6.60
CA GLU A 158 -2.02 -0.42 7.12
C GLU A 158 -1.84 -0.71 8.59
N LYS A 159 -2.75 -0.19 9.41
CA LYS A 159 -2.84 -0.59 10.81
C LYS A 159 -3.35 -2.03 10.89
N GLN A 160 -2.64 -2.87 11.62
CA GLN A 160 -3.12 -4.22 11.89
C GLN A 160 -4.32 -4.20 12.82
N ALA A 161 -5.31 -5.02 12.51
CA ALA A 161 -6.37 -5.32 13.46
C ALA A 161 -5.78 -6.01 14.69
N PRO A 162 -6.31 -5.75 15.89
CA PRO A 162 -5.89 -6.39 17.12
C PRO A 162 -6.17 -7.90 17.09
#